data_76e1c6e531dae628c77df097f916ddd6
#
_entry.id   76e1c6e531dae628c77df097f916ddd6
#
_cell.length_a   1.000
_cell.length_b   1.000
_cell.length_c   1.000
_cell.angle_alpha   90.00
_cell.angle_beta   90.00
_cell.angle_gamma   90.00
#
_symmetry.space_group_name_H-M   'P 1'
#
loop_
_entity.id
_entity.type
_entity.pdbx_description
1 polymer ?
#
loop_
_entity_poly.entity_id
_entity_poly.type
_entity_poly.pdbx_seq_one_letter_code
_entity_poly.pdbx_strand_id
1 'polypeptide(L)'
;MCDKYGILVWDEYWLDDTVHYGIEKQKAVFLANARDMLLHYRNHPCIALWCEKNEFPIGPPFESGLRKVTTDLDPQRWLQACSSSGNGVADGSYGWQPVAYYFSNFKDPFHTEIGAPSIPTLESLHGMMPASDWETFNDDWTEHDMCQFDYPIQVGERYGPVADTDDFVRKAQLIDYETYRAMFEGRNSRLLDPYTGVMIWMSNPAQPSMVWQIYSYDLEPDSSYFGVKHACEMVHIQMTPDGRVQVINNTSEELDELHVSALVCNMDGTHALYQTVVVDARPLSATNACDIKWPQTLSPVHFIRLRLSSGSGKLISDNFYWHTTPADTGDCSALQTLPHVDLGAACTRSDVSGRCDLHVTLSNPGHSVALMAHLQLRRRSSGERVLPAFYSDNYVSLLPGERKTIDIDSAEVDLHGDSPELTVDGWNVTVNPWSGRGVYIAPNPEAGFAHATSVRNIKCGYGWVPGYAADCYVTGGQCAGSDDVIDTSGVLRGSSSTLYRSERFGECTYTIPVASGKAYAVALDFAETFYKARGQRVFNVSINGQAFLTNFDIVAAAGAPDKAIVETARGVRPDANGNIVIHLFNGPVDQPKICGIQIHVVRLGFD
;
A
#
# COMPACT_ATOMS: atom_id res chain seq x y z
N MET A 1 -8.41 30.12 -2.72
CA MET A 1 -9.01 28.89 -2.13
C MET A 1 -8.51 28.69 -0.70
N CYS A 2 -7.20 28.67 -0.45
CA CYS A 2 -6.63 28.46 0.88
C CYS A 2 -7.13 29.47 1.93
N ASP A 3 -7.24 30.75 1.61
CA ASP A 3 -7.84 31.76 2.50
C ASP A 3 -9.27 31.39 2.93
N LYS A 4 -10.06 30.81 2.01
CA LYS A 4 -11.44 30.41 2.29
C LYS A 4 -11.55 29.27 3.29
N TYR A 5 -10.58 28.34 3.24
CA TYR A 5 -10.59 27.13 4.06
C TYR A 5 -9.65 27.20 5.27
N GLY A 6 -8.94 28.33 5.46
CA GLY A 6 -8.01 28.50 6.59
C GLY A 6 -6.75 27.65 6.47
N ILE A 7 -6.35 27.28 5.24
CA ILE A 7 -5.18 26.44 4.98
C ILE A 7 -3.97 27.35 4.87
N LEU A 8 -2.95 27.15 5.71
CA LEU A 8 -1.67 27.84 5.59
C LEU A 8 -0.87 27.34 4.39
N VAL A 9 -0.19 28.24 3.71
CA VAL A 9 0.59 27.97 2.52
C VAL A 9 2.06 28.21 2.80
N TRP A 10 2.86 27.20 2.61
CA TRP A 10 4.30 27.27 2.41
C TRP A 10 4.53 27.44 0.90
N ASP A 11 5.02 28.61 0.45
CA ASP A 11 5.12 28.94 -0.96
C ASP A 11 6.58 28.96 -1.40
N GLU A 12 6.94 28.07 -2.31
CA GLU A 12 8.31 27.94 -2.84
C GLU A 12 8.45 28.63 -4.19
N TYR A 13 9.59 29.29 -4.38
CA TYR A 13 10.00 29.67 -5.71
C TYR A 13 10.35 28.41 -6.50
N TRP A 14 9.89 28.31 -7.75
CA TRP A 14 9.93 27.12 -8.64
C TRP A 14 11.35 26.65 -9.00
N LEU A 15 12.19 26.43 -8.04
CA LEU A 15 13.53 25.88 -8.20
C LEU A 15 13.60 24.52 -7.52
N ASP A 16 13.98 23.50 -8.30
CA ASP A 16 14.31 22.17 -7.80
C ASP A 16 15.78 21.81 -8.10
N ASP A 17 16.20 20.62 -7.74
CA ASP A 17 17.58 20.16 -7.90
C ASP A 17 18.01 19.97 -9.36
N THR A 18 17.07 19.72 -10.25
CA THR A 18 17.33 19.39 -11.65
C THR A 18 17.58 20.62 -12.52
N VAL A 19 17.27 21.83 -12.04
CA VAL A 19 17.21 23.06 -12.85
C VAL A 19 18.52 23.88 -12.85
N HIS A 20 19.61 23.37 -12.32
CA HIS A 20 20.86 24.14 -12.20
C HIS A 20 21.57 24.50 -13.52
N TYR A 21 21.27 23.78 -14.61
CA TYR A 21 21.99 23.99 -15.88
C TYR A 21 21.36 25.08 -16.73
N GLY A 22 21.97 26.29 -16.68
CA GLY A 22 21.67 27.40 -17.59
C GLY A 22 20.78 28.49 -17.00
N ILE A 23 20.18 28.31 -15.82
CA ILE A 23 19.36 29.35 -15.19
C ILE A 23 20.17 30.59 -14.79
N GLU A 24 21.46 30.42 -14.52
CA GLU A 24 22.37 31.54 -14.22
C GLU A 24 22.35 32.62 -15.29
N LYS A 25 22.19 32.25 -16.57
CA LYS A 25 22.05 33.16 -17.69
C LYS A 25 20.72 33.92 -17.69
N GLN A 26 19.75 33.42 -16.97
CA GLN A 26 18.39 33.98 -16.90
C GLN A 26 18.08 34.62 -15.55
N LYS A 27 19.08 34.85 -14.69
CA LYS A 27 18.90 35.40 -13.34
C LYS A 27 17.98 36.61 -13.31
N ALA A 28 18.15 37.56 -14.26
CA ALA A 28 17.33 38.77 -14.27
C ALA A 28 15.85 38.46 -14.51
N VAL A 29 15.54 37.53 -15.40
CA VAL A 29 14.17 37.11 -15.70
C VAL A 29 13.60 36.35 -14.50
N PHE A 30 14.36 35.44 -13.90
CA PHE A 30 13.95 34.69 -12.71
C PHE A 30 13.58 35.63 -11.55
N LEU A 31 14.45 36.59 -11.21
CA LEU A 31 14.19 37.55 -10.15
C LEU A 31 13.03 38.51 -10.48
N ALA A 32 12.82 38.86 -11.75
CA ALA A 32 11.64 39.60 -12.16
C ALA A 32 10.35 38.82 -11.95
N ASN A 33 10.33 37.52 -12.30
CA ASN A 33 9.20 36.64 -12.07
C ASN A 33 8.95 36.42 -10.58
N ALA A 34 10.01 36.22 -9.78
CA ALA A 34 9.89 36.10 -8.32
C ALA A 34 9.28 37.36 -7.69
N ARG A 35 9.67 38.54 -8.20
CA ARG A 35 9.07 39.81 -7.80
C ARG A 35 7.58 39.86 -8.14
N ASP A 36 7.19 39.46 -9.34
CA ASP A 36 5.80 39.46 -9.78
C ASP A 36 4.96 38.49 -8.96
N MET A 37 5.47 37.28 -8.67
CA MET A 37 4.82 36.30 -7.79
C MET A 37 4.54 36.89 -6.40
N LEU A 38 5.55 37.48 -5.77
CA LEU A 38 5.40 38.15 -4.48
C LEU A 38 4.34 39.28 -4.53
N LEU A 39 4.37 40.13 -5.51
CA LEU A 39 3.39 41.22 -5.68
C LEU A 39 1.97 40.67 -5.85
N HIS A 40 1.83 39.51 -6.51
CA HIS A 40 0.54 38.87 -6.75
C HIS A 40 -0.03 38.24 -5.49
N TYR A 41 0.80 37.53 -4.72
CA TYR A 41 0.33 36.67 -3.64
C TYR A 41 0.52 37.24 -2.22
N ARG A 42 1.41 38.20 -1.96
CA ARG A 42 1.75 38.69 -0.61
C ARG A 42 0.56 39.19 0.22
N ASN A 43 -0.56 39.57 -0.41
CA ASN A 43 -1.74 40.06 0.29
C ASN A 43 -2.70 38.92 0.71
N HIS A 44 -2.38 37.65 0.38
CA HIS A 44 -3.15 36.52 0.85
C HIS A 44 -2.75 36.16 2.29
N PRO A 45 -3.68 36.18 3.24
CA PRO A 45 -3.38 35.87 4.64
C PRO A 45 -2.98 34.40 4.84
N CYS A 46 -3.33 33.50 3.92
CA CYS A 46 -2.94 32.09 3.99
C CYS A 46 -1.44 31.85 3.79
N ILE A 47 -0.71 32.76 3.09
CA ILE A 47 0.74 32.59 2.92
C ILE A 47 1.44 32.74 4.27
N ALA A 48 1.97 31.63 4.79
CA ALA A 48 2.69 31.60 6.06
C ALA A 48 4.15 32.02 5.91
N LEU A 49 4.81 31.57 4.85
CA LEU A 49 6.21 31.86 4.57
C LEU A 49 6.52 31.69 3.08
N TRP A 50 7.72 32.17 2.69
CA TRP A 50 8.34 31.98 1.38
C TRP A 50 9.52 31.03 1.52
N CYS A 51 9.76 30.16 0.53
CA CYS A 51 10.93 29.29 0.48
C CYS A 51 11.74 29.53 -0.79
N GLU A 52 13.07 29.67 -0.65
CA GLU A 52 13.93 30.02 -1.79
C GLU A 52 14.05 28.89 -2.81
N LYS A 53 14.06 27.63 -2.37
CA LYS A 53 14.28 26.49 -3.24
C LYS A 53 13.83 25.18 -2.58
N ASN A 54 13.44 24.22 -3.40
CA ASN A 54 13.24 22.84 -2.98
C ASN A 54 14.57 22.20 -2.53
N GLU A 55 14.52 21.42 -1.45
CA GLU A 55 15.57 20.60 -0.85
C GLU A 55 16.85 21.37 -0.46
N PHE A 56 17.77 21.72 -1.37
CA PHE A 56 19.05 22.31 -1.03
C PHE A 56 19.06 23.84 -1.17
N PRO A 57 19.84 24.58 -0.34
CA PRO A 57 19.97 26.02 -0.48
C PRO A 57 20.41 26.44 -1.89
N ILE A 58 19.80 27.47 -2.43
CA ILE A 58 20.08 27.93 -3.80
C ILE A 58 21.50 28.47 -3.96
N GLY A 59 22.05 29.11 -2.94
CA GLY A 59 23.37 29.73 -2.99
C GLY A 59 23.52 30.94 -3.94
N PRO A 60 24.75 31.51 -4.01
CA PRO A 60 25.05 32.59 -4.96
C PRO A 60 24.92 32.09 -6.43
N PRO A 61 24.45 32.91 -7.36
CA PRO A 61 24.15 34.33 -7.21
C PRO A 61 22.67 34.64 -6.93
N PHE A 62 21.80 33.66 -6.80
CA PHE A 62 20.35 33.86 -6.69
C PHE A 62 19.91 34.24 -5.28
N GLU A 63 20.52 33.63 -4.24
CA GLU A 63 20.17 33.83 -2.84
C GLU A 63 20.03 35.31 -2.47
N SER A 64 21.07 36.13 -2.76
CA SER A 64 21.07 37.55 -2.43
C SER A 64 19.97 38.32 -3.17
N GLY A 65 19.65 37.91 -4.39
CA GLY A 65 18.58 38.49 -5.18
C GLY A 65 17.20 38.19 -4.64
N LEU A 66 16.92 36.92 -4.30
CA LEU A 66 15.66 36.50 -3.70
C LEU A 66 15.45 37.13 -2.32
N ARG A 67 16.48 37.13 -1.47
CA ARG A 67 16.42 37.80 -0.15
C ARG A 67 16.08 39.27 -0.31
N LYS A 68 16.72 39.96 -1.27
CA LYS A 68 16.43 41.37 -1.54
C LYS A 68 15.00 41.58 -1.98
N VAL A 69 14.52 40.79 -2.95
CA VAL A 69 13.15 40.91 -3.47
C VAL A 69 12.14 40.66 -2.35
N THR A 70 12.34 39.64 -1.54
CA THR A 70 11.42 39.30 -0.42
C THR A 70 11.46 40.38 0.66
N THR A 71 12.65 40.82 1.08
CA THR A 71 12.79 41.89 2.09
C THR A 71 12.18 43.20 1.65
N ASP A 72 12.32 43.57 0.37
CA ASP A 72 11.76 44.81 -0.17
C ASP A 72 10.22 44.78 -0.26
N LEU A 73 9.62 43.62 -0.50
CA LEU A 73 8.22 43.52 -0.85
C LEU A 73 7.33 42.90 0.26
N ASP A 74 7.90 42.04 1.07
CA ASP A 74 7.20 41.32 2.15
C ASP A 74 8.14 41.01 3.34
N PRO A 75 8.66 42.06 4.03
CA PRO A 75 9.66 41.91 5.08
C PRO A 75 9.14 41.23 6.36
N GLN A 76 7.85 41.05 6.48
CA GLN A 76 7.21 40.50 7.70
C GLN A 76 7.11 38.99 7.69
N ARG A 77 7.09 38.38 6.50
CA ARG A 77 7.05 36.91 6.38
C ARG A 77 8.44 36.32 6.42
N TRP A 78 8.47 35.13 6.99
CA TRP A 78 9.70 34.34 7.02
C TRP A 78 10.13 33.93 5.62
N LEU A 79 11.42 34.02 5.34
CA LEU A 79 12.04 33.46 4.16
C LEU A 79 12.92 32.27 4.57
N GLN A 80 12.49 31.07 4.23
CA GLN A 80 13.23 29.83 4.42
C GLN A 80 14.21 29.62 3.26
N ALA A 81 15.43 29.18 3.55
CA ALA A 81 16.47 29.02 2.51
C ALA A 81 16.23 27.80 1.61
N CYS A 82 15.67 26.72 2.16
CA CYS A 82 15.28 25.53 1.42
C CYS A 82 14.32 24.66 2.24
N SER A 83 13.65 23.70 1.60
CA SER A 83 12.71 22.83 2.27
C SER A 83 13.34 21.71 3.10
N SER A 84 14.58 21.28 2.81
CA SER A 84 15.19 20.10 3.47
C SER A 84 16.03 20.38 4.71
N SER A 85 16.41 21.63 4.97
CA SER A 85 17.37 21.93 6.04
C SER A 85 17.32 23.36 6.57
N GLY A 86 17.88 23.54 7.75
CA GLY A 86 17.95 24.83 8.45
C GLY A 86 16.66 25.16 9.21
N ASN A 87 16.78 25.92 10.29
CA ASN A 87 15.67 26.40 11.10
C ASN A 87 14.74 25.32 11.66
N GLY A 88 15.24 24.08 11.81
CA GLY A 88 14.45 22.97 12.36
C GLY A 88 13.54 22.27 11.36
N VAL A 89 13.79 22.42 10.05
CA VAL A 89 13.10 21.67 9.01
C VAL A 89 13.96 20.54 8.46
N ALA A 90 13.32 19.47 8.00
CA ALA A 90 13.91 18.36 7.26
C ALA A 90 12.88 17.76 6.30
N ASP A 91 13.30 16.86 5.43
CA ASP A 91 12.49 16.14 4.46
C ASP A 91 12.80 14.63 4.40
N GLY A 92 12.01 13.86 3.63
CA GLY A 92 12.12 12.41 3.51
C GLY A 92 11.54 11.71 4.76
N SER A 93 11.50 10.42 4.86
CA SER A 93 11.83 9.37 3.89
C SER A 93 10.78 9.31 2.75
N TYR A 94 11.19 8.81 1.58
CA TYR A 94 10.32 8.67 0.40
C TYR A 94 10.04 7.20 0.05
N GLY A 95 10.75 6.27 0.64
CA GLY A 95 10.48 4.84 0.58
C GLY A 95 9.74 4.34 1.80
N TRP A 96 9.13 3.16 1.69
CA TRP A 96 8.51 2.51 2.83
C TRP A 96 9.51 2.28 3.97
N GLN A 97 9.03 2.49 5.18
CA GLN A 97 9.75 2.18 6.40
C GLN A 97 8.84 1.44 7.39
N PRO A 98 9.37 0.58 8.25
CA PRO A 98 8.61 -0.02 9.34
C PRO A 98 7.95 1.05 10.22
N VAL A 99 6.75 0.77 10.75
CA VAL A 99 5.97 1.71 11.59
C VAL A 99 6.81 2.36 12.69
N ALA A 100 7.67 1.58 13.37
CA ALA A 100 8.53 2.08 14.46
C ALA A 100 9.53 3.17 14.02
N TYR A 101 9.89 3.19 12.73
CA TYR A 101 10.79 4.20 12.18
C TYR A 101 10.23 5.62 12.35
N TYR A 102 8.94 5.80 12.09
CA TYR A 102 8.28 7.11 12.14
C TYR A 102 8.16 7.68 13.56
N PHE A 103 8.28 6.83 14.58
CA PHE A 103 8.28 7.24 15.99
C PHE A 103 9.68 7.54 16.56
N SER A 104 10.75 7.06 15.93
CA SER A 104 12.09 7.08 16.51
C SER A 104 13.14 7.86 15.71
N ASN A 105 13.03 7.93 14.41
CA ASN A 105 14.12 8.41 13.55
C ASN A 105 14.10 9.91 13.24
N PHE A 106 12.97 10.57 13.35
CA PHE A 106 12.89 12.01 13.13
C PHE A 106 13.34 12.80 14.35
N LYS A 107 14.07 13.91 14.12
CA LYS A 107 14.57 14.79 15.17
C LYS A 107 14.24 16.25 14.91
N ASP A 108 13.83 16.58 13.69
CA ASP A 108 13.45 17.91 13.23
C ASP A 108 12.09 18.30 13.80
N PRO A 109 11.89 19.55 14.21
CA PRO A 109 10.58 20.05 14.64
C PRO A 109 9.52 20.01 13.56
N PHE A 110 9.85 20.35 12.32
CA PHE A 110 8.91 20.40 11.20
C PHE A 110 9.44 19.61 10.01
N HIS A 111 8.62 18.72 9.49
CA HIS A 111 8.95 17.88 8.34
C HIS A 111 8.19 18.37 7.12
N THR A 112 8.93 18.79 6.11
CA THR A 112 8.35 19.48 4.94
C THR A 112 7.83 18.51 3.89
N GLU A 113 8.46 17.33 3.80
CA GLU A 113 8.07 16.31 2.86
C GLU A 113 8.29 14.92 3.47
N ILE A 114 7.27 14.08 3.43
CA ILE A 114 7.36 12.67 3.79
C ILE A 114 6.42 11.86 2.91
N GLY A 115 6.86 10.71 2.42
CA GLY A 115 6.03 9.86 1.58
C GLY A 115 6.54 8.42 1.54
N ALA A 116 5.74 7.57 0.96
CA ALA A 116 6.06 6.20 0.62
C ALA A 116 5.31 5.83 -0.67
N PRO A 117 5.65 4.73 -1.37
CA PRO A 117 4.77 4.21 -2.40
C PRO A 117 3.35 4.09 -1.86
N SER A 118 2.36 4.38 -2.68
CA SER A 118 0.95 4.28 -2.37
C SER A 118 0.23 3.75 -3.59
N ILE A 119 -0.18 2.49 -3.51
CA ILE A 119 -0.75 1.79 -4.64
C ILE A 119 -2.23 2.12 -4.73
N PRO A 120 -2.74 2.56 -5.90
CA PRO A 120 -4.16 2.85 -6.06
C PRO A 120 -5.02 1.58 -5.98
N THR A 121 -6.34 1.75 -5.93
CA THR A 121 -7.25 0.62 -6.05
C THR A 121 -7.03 -0.13 -7.39
N LEU A 122 -7.38 -1.41 -7.41
CA LEU A 122 -7.16 -2.26 -8.60
C LEU A 122 -7.76 -1.64 -9.88
N GLU A 123 -8.94 -1.05 -9.78
CA GLU A 123 -9.63 -0.43 -10.91
C GLU A 123 -8.91 0.83 -11.41
N SER A 124 -8.40 1.66 -10.51
CA SER A 124 -7.59 2.83 -10.87
C SER A 124 -6.26 2.41 -11.49
N LEU A 125 -5.65 1.35 -10.97
CA LEU A 125 -4.44 0.75 -11.52
C LEU A 125 -4.69 0.19 -12.94
N HIS A 126 -5.78 -0.57 -13.14
CA HIS A 126 -6.16 -1.07 -14.47
C HIS A 126 -6.44 0.05 -15.47
N GLY A 127 -6.92 1.20 -15.00
CA GLY A 127 -7.14 2.38 -15.85
C GLY A 127 -5.88 3.09 -16.31
N MET A 128 -4.72 2.82 -15.68
CA MET A 128 -3.43 3.44 -16.05
C MET A 128 -2.79 2.78 -17.25
N MET A 129 -2.99 1.49 -17.46
CA MET A 129 -2.24 0.70 -18.42
C MET A 129 -3.13 -0.28 -19.19
N PRO A 130 -2.71 -0.76 -20.36
CA PRO A 130 -3.49 -1.71 -21.14
C PRO A 130 -3.60 -3.07 -20.45
N ALA A 131 -4.69 -3.79 -20.71
CA ALA A 131 -4.97 -5.08 -20.07
C ALA A 131 -3.89 -6.17 -20.28
N SER A 132 -3.07 -6.04 -21.34
CA SER A 132 -1.91 -6.92 -21.56
C SER A 132 -0.84 -6.81 -20.48
N ASP A 133 -0.82 -5.69 -19.75
CA ASP A 133 0.25 -5.34 -18.83
C ASP A 133 -0.18 -5.44 -17.35
N TRP A 134 -1.46 -5.75 -17.09
CA TRP A 134 -1.97 -5.84 -15.72
C TRP A 134 -1.24 -6.88 -14.86
N GLU A 135 -0.90 -8.04 -15.44
CA GLU A 135 -0.27 -9.16 -14.73
C GLU A 135 1.24 -9.29 -15.00
N THR A 136 1.80 -8.38 -15.76
CA THR A 136 3.23 -8.41 -16.10
C THR A 136 3.86 -7.06 -15.84
N PHE A 137 4.62 -6.96 -14.80
CA PHE A 137 5.38 -5.75 -14.53
C PHE A 137 6.48 -5.57 -15.58
N ASN A 138 6.23 -4.70 -16.48
CA ASN A 138 7.08 -4.31 -17.59
C ASN A 138 7.47 -2.84 -17.47
N ASP A 139 7.92 -2.26 -18.58
CA ASP A 139 8.32 -0.86 -18.63
C ASP A 139 7.14 0.09 -18.31
N ASP A 140 5.89 -0.29 -18.65
CA ASP A 140 4.69 0.53 -18.35
C ASP A 140 4.49 0.69 -16.84
N TRP A 141 4.67 -0.38 -16.05
CA TRP A 141 4.65 -0.28 -14.59
C TRP A 141 5.77 0.63 -14.06
N THR A 142 6.95 0.57 -14.66
CA THR A 142 8.06 1.43 -14.29
C THR A 142 7.79 2.89 -14.62
N GLU A 143 7.12 3.18 -15.74
CA GLU A 143 6.66 4.53 -16.10
C GLU A 143 5.62 5.08 -15.12
N HIS A 144 4.89 4.20 -14.43
CA HIS A 144 3.96 4.54 -13.36
C HIS A 144 4.58 4.45 -11.94
N ASP A 145 5.91 4.44 -11.84
CA ASP A 145 6.71 4.53 -10.60
C ASP A 145 6.57 3.33 -9.63
N MET A 146 5.97 2.20 -10.02
CA MET A 146 5.70 1.08 -9.14
C MET A 146 6.96 0.48 -8.48
N CYS A 147 8.07 0.40 -9.22
CA CYS A 147 9.31 -0.23 -8.76
C CYS A 147 10.15 0.64 -7.81
N GLN A 148 9.65 1.80 -7.43
CA GLN A 148 10.35 2.70 -6.51
C GLN A 148 10.59 2.02 -5.16
N PHE A 149 11.84 2.11 -4.69
CA PHE A 149 12.25 1.71 -3.34
C PHE A 149 12.00 0.23 -2.98
N ASP A 150 12.02 -0.69 -3.95
CA ASP A 150 11.80 -2.14 -3.73
C ASP A 150 10.46 -2.47 -3.04
N TYR A 151 9.47 -1.61 -3.19
CA TYR A 151 8.20 -1.68 -2.46
C TYR A 151 7.47 -3.02 -2.59
N PRO A 152 7.41 -3.67 -3.75
CA PRO A 152 6.77 -4.96 -3.88
C PRO A 152 7.42 -6.09 -3.07
N ILE A 153 8.74 -6.00 -2.84
CA ILE A 153 9.46 -6.93 -1.96
C ILE A 153 8.97 -6.74 -0.52
N GLN A 154 8.89 -5.48 -0.09
CA GLN A 154 8.46 -5.11 1.26
C GLN A 154 7.00 -5.54 1.53
N VAL A 155 6.12 -5.42 0.53
CA VAL A 155 4.74 -5.93 0.61
C VAL A 155 4.74 -7.44 0.85
N GLY A 156 5.56 -8.18 0.10
CA GLY A 156 5.69 -9.64 0.23
C GLY A 156 6.30 -10.07 1.57
N GLU A 157 7.30 -9.37 2.06
CA GLU A 157 7.93 -9.64 3.35
C GLU A 157 6.96 -9.43 4.52
N ARG A 158 6.12 -8.38 4.44
CA ARG A 158 5.18 -8.07 5.53
C ARG A 158 3.90 -8.91 5.50
N TYR A 159 3.30 -9.13 4.34
CA TYR A 159 1.99 -9.79 4.22
C TYR A 159 2.04 -11.15 3.52
N GLY A 160 3.25 -11.69 3.32
CA GLY A 160 3.49 -12.95 2.65
C GLY A 160 3.53 -12.82 1.12
N PRO A 161 3.97 -13.89 0.43
CA PRO A 161 4.19 -13.89 -1.00
C PRO A 161 2.98 -13.39 -1.79
N VAL A 162 3.24 -12.52 -2.77
CA VAL A 162 2.23 -11.96 -3.68
C VAL A 162 1.88 -12.99 -4.75
N ALA A 163 0.59 -13.26 -4.94
CA ALA A 163 0.11 -14.28 -5.87
C ALA A 163 -0.16 -13.73 -7.29
N ASP A 164 -0.72 -12.54 -7.37
CA ASP A 164 -1.13 -11.84 -8.60
C ASP A 164 -1.28 -10.34 -8.30
N THR A 165 -1.67 -9.56 -9.28
CA THR A 165 -1.84 -8.10 -9.13
C THR A 165 -2.94 -7.74 -8.13
N ASP A 166 -4.04 -8.47 -8.10
CA ASP A 166 -5.12 -8.25 -7.15
C ASP A 166 -4.63 -8.47 -5.70
N ASP A 167 -3.94 -9.58 -5.45
CA ASP A 167 -3.33 -9.86 -4.15
C ASP A 167 -2.25 -8.82 -3.77
N PHE A 168 -1.48 -8.34 -4.77
CA PHE A 168 -0.53 -7.24 -4.56
C PHE A 168 -1.23 -5.98 -4.09
N VAL A 169 -2.23 -5.50 -4.83
CA VAL A 169 -2.98 -4.28 -4.48
C VAL A 169 -3.63 -4.42 -3.11
N ARG A 170 -4.27 -5.55 -2.84
CA ARG A 170 -4.92 -5.83 -1.55
C ARG A 170 -3.94 -5.77 -0.37
N LYS A 171 -2.72 -6.29 -0.54
CA LYS A 171 -1.65 -6.22 0.47
C LYS A 171 -1.08 -4.82 0.60
N ALA A 172 -0.90 -4.14 -0.54
CA ALA A 172 -0.41 -2.78 -0.57
C ALA A 172 -1.38 -1.83 0.17
N GLN A 173 -2.69 -1.98 0.02
CA GLN A 173 -3.65 -1.16 0.78
C GLN A 173 -3.48 -1.28 2.30
N LEU A 174 -3.08 -2.43 2.84
CA LEU A 174 -2.81 -2.56 4.27
C LEU A 174 -1.54 -1.81 4.67
N ILE A 175 -0.46 -1.99 3.90
CA ILE A 175 0.82 -1.36 4.20
C ILE A 175 0.74 0.16 4.03
N ASP A 176 0.00 0.62 3.02
CA ASP A 176 -0.22 2.05 2.75
C ASP A 176 -1.00 2.71 3.90
N TYR A 177 -2.08 2.06 4.36
CA TYR A 177 -2.88 2.55 5.49
C TYR A 177 -2.04 2.71 6.77
N GLU A 178 -1.31 1.68 7.18
CA GLU A 178 -0.54 1.72 8.41
C GLU A 178 0.67 2.66 8.33
N THR A 179 1.33 2.71 7.17
CA THR A 179 2.51 3.54 6.93
C THR A 179 2.17 5.02 6.98
N TYR A 180 1.17 5.43 6.21
CA TYR A 180 0.76 6.83 6.15
C TYR A 180 0.13 7.31 7.47
N ARG A 181 -0.60 6.44 8.19
CA ARG A 181 -1.02 6.73 9.55
C ARG A 181 0.16 6.94 10.48
N ALA A 182 1.17 6.06 10.43
CA ALA A 182 2.33 6.14 11.30
C ALA A 182 3.20 7.39 11.07
N MET A 183 3.27 7.91 9.83
CA MET A 183 3.95 9.18 9.53
C MET A 183 3.44 10.32 10.39
N PHE A 184 2.12 10.39 10.60
CA PHE A 184 1.48 11.44 11.39
C PHE A 184 1.41 11.08 12.88
N GLU A 185 1.06 9.85 13.24
CA GLU A 185 1.03 9.40 14.63
C GLU A 185 2.40 9.52 15.31
N GLY A 186 3.49 9.24 14.56
CA GLY A 186 4.85 9.42 15.06
C GLY A 186 5.13 10.89 15.45
N ARG A 187 4.65 11.84 14.66
CA ARG A 187 4.75 13.27 14.97
C ARG A 187 3.83 13.67 16.13
N ASN A 188 2.58 13.20 16.11
CA ASN A 188 1.62 13.44 17.19
C ASN A 188 2.12 12.92 18.54
N SER A 189 2.89 11.83 18.57
CA SER A 189 3.38 11.20 19.80
C SER A 189 4.19 12.13 20.70
N ARG A 190 4.76 13.18 20.11
CA ARG A 190 5.55 14.22 20.78
C ARG A 190 5.14 15.62 20.30
N LEU A 191 3.84 15.86 20.22
CA LEU A 191 3.24 17.12 19.77
C LEU A 191 3.82 18.29 20.56
N LEU A 192 4.40 19.27 19.85
CA LEU A 192 5.12 20.45 20.35
C LEU A 192 6.35 20.16 21.25
N ASP A 193 6.81 18.88 21.32
CA ASP A 193 8.02 18.48 22.04
C ASP A 193 8.80 17.38 21.27
N PRO A 194 9.59 17.72 20.25
CA PRO A 194 9.70 19.04 19.59
C PRO A 194 8.82 19.20 18.35
N TYR A 195 7.92 18.26 18.00
CA TYR A 195 7.28 18.15 16.69
C TYR A 195 6.15 19.16 16.52
N THR A 196 6.26 20.02 15.51
CA THR A 196 5.32 21.10 15.23
C THR A 196 4.48 20.86 13.98
N GLY A 197 4.89 19.93 13.11
CA GLY A 197 4.13 19.62 11.90
C GLY A 197 4.84 18.66 10.97
N VAL A 198 4.06 18.17 10.01
CA VAL A 198 4.50 17.32 8.91
C VAL A 198 3.63 17.59 7.69
N MET A 199 4.24 17.60 6.51
CA MET A 199 3.55 17.64 5.22
C MET A 199 3.92 16.42 4.42
N ILE A 200 2.97 15.88 3.67
CA ILE A 200 3.23 14.72 2.80
C ILE A 200 3.71 15.16 1.43
N TRP A 201 4.64 14.42 0.88
CA TRP A 201 4.96 14.38 -0.52
C TRP A 201 4.43 13.06 -1.10
N MET A 202 3.29 13.05 -1.84
CA MET A 202 2.45 14.21 -2.13
C MET A 202 0.96 13.87 -1.98
N SER A 203 0.08 14.87 -2.08
CA SER A 203 -1.37 14.59 -1.94
C SER A 203 -1.96 13.94 -3.19
N ASN A 204 -1.60 14.40 -4.38
CA ASN A 204 -2.14 13.93 -5.66
C ASN A 204 -1.04 13.83 -6.72
N PRO A 205 -1.13 12.86 -7.64
CA PRO A 205 -0.12 12.67 -8.67
C PRO A 205 -0.20 13.76 -9.75
N ALA A 206 0.95 14.09 -10.35
CA ALA A 206 1.05 14.93 -11.53
C ALA A 206 0.65 14.16 -12.81
N GLN A 207 0.75 12.85 -12.77
CA GLN A 207 0.38 11.88 -13.82
C GLN A 207 -0.13 10.61 -13.15
N PRO A 208 -0.80 9.70 -13.85
CA PRO A 208 -1.13 8.39 -13.29
C PRO A 208 0.14 7.70 -12.78
N SER A 209 0.24 7.48 -11.46
CA SER A 209 1.42 6.88 -10.83
C SER A 209 1.03 6.12 -9.55
N MET A 210 1.99 5.38 -8.98
CA MET A 210 1.84 4.52 -7.82
C MET A 210 2.80 4.90 -6.69
N VAL A 211 3.18 6.19 -6.62
CA VAL A 211 4.14 6.66 -5.63
C VAL A 211 3.70 7.96 -4.97
N TRP A 212 3.75 7.98 -3.63
CA TRP A 212 3.58 9.11 -2.70
C TRP A 212 2.20 9.76 -2.59
N GLN A 213 1.26 9.53 -3.52
CA GLN A 213 -0.08 10.12 -3.46
C GLN A 213 -0.99 9.40 -2.45
N ILE A 214 -1.99 10.12 -1.93
CA ILE A 214 -3.02 9.56 -1.03
C ILE A 214 -4.38 9.40 -1.70
N TYR A 215 -4.53 9.85 -2.93
CA TYR A 215 -5.61 9.51 -3.84
C TYR A 215 -5.10 9.52 -5.28
N SER A 216 -5.66 8.63 -6.08
CA SER A 216 -5.18 8.37 -7.42
C SER A 216 -5.57 9.48 -8.42
N TYR A 217 -5.04 9.38 -9.64
CA TYR A 217 -5.24 10.36 -10.71
C TYR A 217 -6.71 10.58 -11.09
N ASP A 218 -7.57 9.59 -10.85
CA ASP A 218 -9.02 9.62 -11.12
C ASP A 218 -9.85 10.05 -9.90
N LEU A 219 -9.18 10.51 -8.84
CA LEU A 219 -9.77 11.01 -7.59
C LEU A 219 -10.37 9.92 -6.69
N GLU A 220 -10.03 8.66 -6.88
CA GLU A 220 -10.30 7.60 -5.91
C GLU A 220 -9.35 7.75 -4.72
N PRO A 221 -9.85 7.87 -3.47
CA PRO A 221 -8.99 7.92 -2.29
C PRO A 221 -8.48 6.51 -1.94
N ASP A 222 -7.17 6.38 -1.81
CA ASP A 222 -6.50 5.15 -1.41
C ASP A 222 -6.60 4.94 0.11
N SER A 223 -6.19 3.78 0.59
CA SER A 223 -6.18 3.49 2.04
C SER A 223 -5.24 4.42 2.82
N SER A 224 -4.15 4.89 2.18
CA SER A 224 -3.24 5.90 2.72
C SER A 224 -3.96 7.19 3.12
N TYR A 225 -4.94 7.65 2.31
CA TYR A 225 -5.77 8.81 2.64
C TYR A 225 -6.49 8.63 3.98
N PHE A 226 -7.08 7.46 4.21
CA PHE A 226 -7.82 7.20 5.44
C PHE A 226 -6.89 6.99 6.64
N GLY A 227 -5.69 6.44 6.43
CA GLY A 227 -4.64 6.40 7.43
C GLY A 227 -4.25 7.80 7.91
N VAL A 228 -3.98 8.72 6.97
CA VAL A 228 -3.70 10.14 7.28
C VAL A 228 -4.89 10.81 7.96
N LYS A 229 -6.10 10.61 7.42
CA LYS A 229 -7.33 11.21 7.95
C LYS A 229 -7.55 10.88 9.42
N HIS A 230 -7.38 9.62 9.81
CA HIS A 230 -7.46 9.21 11.21
C HIS A 230 -6.39 9.87 12.07
N ALA A 231 -5.12 9.82 11.66
CA ALA A 231 -4.04 10.42 12.42
C ALA A 231 -4.12 11.95 12.54
N CYS A 232 -4.87 12.61 11.63
CA CYS A 232 -5.11 14.06 11.64
C CYS A 232 -6.39 14.49 12.40
N GLU A 233 -7.07 13.59 13.12
CA GLU A 233 -8.17 13.98 14.00
C GLU A 233 -7.70 15.02 15.03
N MET A 234 -8.48 16.05 15.25
CA MET A 234 -8.12 17.11 16.20
C MET A 234 -7.98 16.61 17.64
N VAL A 235 -8.77 15.61 18.00
CA VAL A 235 -8.63 14.82 19.24
C VAL A 235 -8.54 13.37 18.83
N HIS A 236 -7.38 12.77 19.03
CA HIS A 236 -7.04 11.45 18.48
C HIS A 236 -6.57 10.49 19.56
N ILE A 237 -6.89 9.21 19.40
CA ILE A 237 -6.33 8.14 20.22
C ILE A 237 -5.40 7.28 19.39
N GLN A 238 -4.17 7.10 19.86
CA GLN A 238 -3.14 6.34 19.17
C GLN A 238 -2.35 5.42 20.09
N MET A 239 -1.58 4.50 19.49
CA MET A 239 -0.63 3.64 20.18
C MET A 239 0.76 3.79 19.56
N THR A 240 1.76 3.95 20.41
CA THR A 240 3.16 3.87 19.97
C THR A 240 3.59 2.40 19.77
N PRO A 241 4.64 2.12 18.99
CA PRO A 241 5.07 0.74 18.70
C PRO A 241 5.45 -0.08 19.95
N ASP A 242 5.80 0.57 21.06
CA ASP A 242 6.09 -0.07 22.34
C ASP A 242 4.82 -0.36 23.18
N GLY A 243 3.63 -0.05 22.64
CA GLY A 243 2.34 -0.34 23.29
C GLY A 243 1.83 0.72 24.24
N ARG A 244 2.38 1.93 24.20
CA ARG A 244 1.86 3.06 24.96
C ARG A 244 0.66 3.68 24.26
N VAL A 245 -0.46 3.77 24.94
CA VAL A 245 -1.68 4.43 24.45
C VAL A 245 -1.63 5.91 24.81
N GLN A 246 -1.86 6.76 23.82
CA GLN A 246 -1.81 8.22 23.97
C GLN A 246 -3.11 8.85 23.50
N VAL A 247 -3.52 9.90 24.19
CA VAL A 247 -4.55 10.85 23.75
C VAL A 247 -3.85 12.09 23.24
N ILE A 248 -4.10 12.41 21.98
CA ILE A 248 -3.59 13.60 21.31
C ILE A 248 -4.70 14.65 21.35
N ASN A 249 -4.42 15.79 21.93
CA ASN A 249 -5.31 16.95 21.92
C ASN A 249 -4.65 18.08 21.13
N ASN A 250 -5.04 18.23 19.88
CA ASN A 250 -4.55 19.30 19.00
C ASN A 250 -5.51 20.49 18.96
N THR A 251 -6.30 20.67 20.03
CA THR A 251 -7.19 21.82 20.20
C THR A 251 -6.63 22.81 21.22
N SER A 252 -7.22 24.00 21.28
CA SER A 252 -6.91 25.02 22.29
C SER A 252 -7.63 24.80 23.62
N GLU A 253 -8.48 23.78 23.72
CA GLU A 253 -9.31 23.51 24.88
C GLU A 253 -8.73 22.41 25.76
N GLU A 254 -8.86 22.52 27.08
CA GLU A 254 -8.62 21.41 27.99
C GLU A 254 -9.77 20.41 27.93
N LEU A 255 -9.46 19.14 27.89
CA LEU A 255 -10.45 18.06 27.79
C LEU A 255 -10.38 17.20 29.04
N ASP A 256 -11.45 17.22 29.83
CA ASP A 256 -11.56 16.52 31.09
C ASP A 256 -12.36 15.22 30.97
N GLU A 257 -12.15 14.28 31.88
CA GLU A 257 -12.91 13.03 32.02
C GLU A 257 -12.96 12.21 30.71
N LEU A 258 -11.86 12.12 30.01
CA LEU A 258 -11.77 11.31 28.82
C LEU A 258 -11.65 9.81 29.17
N HIS A 259 -12.59 9.02 28.71
CA HIS A 259 -12.59 7.57 28.90
C HIS A 259 -11.86 6.88 27.76
N VAL A 260 -10.72 6.28 28.08
CA VAL A 260 -9.90 5.49 27.16
C VAL A 260 -10.17 4.03 27.40
N SER A 261 -10.38 3.25 26.33
CA SER A 261 -10.41 1.80 26.37
C SER A 261 -9.47 1.20 25.35
N ALA A 262 -8.77 0.13 25.75
CA ALA A 262 -7.92 -0.68 24.90
C ALA A 262 -8.35 -2.14 24.99
N LEU A 263 -8.67 -2.73 23.85
CA LEU A 263 -9.05 -4.12 23.69
C LEU A 263 -8.03 -4.82 22.81
N VAL A 264 -7.41 -5.90 23.28
CA VAL A 264 -6.53 -6.76 22.48
C VAL A 264 -7.28 -8.06 22.16
N CYS A 265 -7.34 -8.38 20.87
CA CYS A 265 -8.02 -9.56 20.34
C CYS A 265 -7.06 -10.45 19.56
N ASN A 266 -7.18 -11.76 19.70
CA ASN A 266 -6.54 -12.74 18.84
C ASN A 266 -7.19 -12.77 17.44
N MET A 267 -6.54 -13.43 16.48
CA MET A 267 -7.05 -13.60 15.12
C MET A 267 -8.41 -14.29 15.05
N ASP A 268 -8.72 -15.18 16.00
CA ASP A 268 -10.01 -15.87 16.11
C ASP A 268 -11.12 -15.01 16.74
N GLY A 269 -10.84 -13.74 17.04
CA GLY A 269 -11.77 -12.81 17.66
C GLY A 269 -11.89 -12.94 19.19
N THR A 270 -11.15 -13.85 19.83
CA THR A 270 -11.17 -13.97 21.30
C THR A 270 -10.49 -12.76 21.95
N HIS A 271 -11.13 -12.24 23.00
CA HIS A 271 -10.59 -11.12 23.77
C HIS A 271 -9.47 -11.58 24.69
N ALA A 272 -8.25 -11.11 24.45
CA ALA A 272 -7.09 -11.45 25.25
C ALA A 272 -6.85 -10.44 26.39
N LEU A 273 -7.22 -9.16 26.20
CA LEU A 273 -7.11 -8.11 27.20
C LEU A 273 -8.19 -7.05 26.98
N TYR A 274 -8.77 -6.56 28.07
CA TYR A 274 -9.56 -5.32 28.06
C TYR A 274 -9.16 -4.46 29.24
N GLN A 275 -8.75 -3.23 28.97
CA GLN A 275 -8.38 -2.26 30.01
C GLN A 275 -9.00 -0.90 29.72
N THR A 276 -9.30 -0.17 30.78
CA THR A 276 -9.88 1.18 30.72
C THR A 276 -9.14 2.10 31.68
N VAL A 277 -9.08 3.39 31.32
CA VAL A 277 -8.55 4.45 32.18
C VAL A 277 -9.29 5.76 31.87
N VAL A 278 -9.35 6.64 32.85
CA VAL A 278 -9.85 8.02 32.68
C VAL A 278 -8.67 8.96 32.75
N VAL A 279 -8.57 9.87 31.81
CA VAL A 279 -7.48 10.87 31.74
C VAL A 279 -8.03 12.25 31.36
N ASP A 280 -7.29 13.28 31.74
CA ASP A 280 -7.49 14.64 31.24
C ASP A 280 -6.39 14.95 30.21
N ALA A 281 -6.71 15.70 29.16
CA ALA A 281 -5.76 16.07 28.11
C ALA A 281 -5.68 17.60 27.99
N ARG A 282 -4.50 18.14 28.30
CA ARG A 282 -4.22 19.58 28.16
C ARG A 282 -4.28 20.02 26.70
N PRO A 283 -4.53 21.30 26.44
CA PRO A 283 -4.41 21.85 25.10
C PRO A 283 -3.07 21.56 24.45
N LEU A 284 -3.06 21.29 23.13
CA LEU A 284 -1.87 21.12 22.30
C LEU A 284 -0.86 20.12 22.90
N SER A 285 -1.33 18.96 23.33
CA SER A 285 -0.51 17.97 24.02
C SER A 285 -0.74 16.53 23.58
N ALA A 286 0.27 15.70 23.79
CA ALA A 286 0.18 14.25 23.77
C ALA A 286 0.19 13.73 25.21
N THR A 287 -0.92 13.18 25.68
CA THR A 287 -1.09 12.66 27.04
C THR A 287 -0.97 11.14 27.03
N ASN A 288 -0.03 10.58 27.79
CA ASN A 288 0.06 9.14 27.99
C ASN A 288 -1.10 8.66 28.86
N ALA A 289 -1.96 7.80 28.31
CA ALA A 289 -3.09 7.27 29.04
C ALA A 289 -2.75 5.99 29.80
N CYS A 290 -2.18 5.01 29.14
CA CYS A 290 -1.75 3.75 29.75
C CYS A 290 -0.75 3.01 28.83
N ASP A 291 -0.08 2.01 29.36
CA ASP A 291 0.66 1.01 28.59
C ASP A 291 -0.20 -0.25 28.45
N ILE A 292 -0.21 -0.87 27.29
CA ILE A 292 -0.87 -2.17 27.07
C ILE A 292 -0.09 -3.24 27.86
N LYS A 293 -0.80 -3.93 28.74
CA LYS A 293 -0.25 -5.06 29.48
C LYS A 293 -0.37 -6.32 28.63
N TRP A 294 0.62 -6.50 27.75
CA TRP A 294 0.61 -7.60 26.79
C TRP A 294 0.34 -8.97 27.43
N PRO A 295 -0.72 -9.70 27.02
CA PRO A 295 -0.94 -11.07 27.47
C PRO A 295 0.19 -12.01 27.04
N GLN A 296 0.43 -13.07 27.82
CA GLN A 296 1.47 -14.05 27.49
C GLN A 296 1.09 -14.94 26.29
N THR A 297 -0.20 -15.09 26.05
CA THR A 297 -0.73 -15.95 24.97
C THR A 297 -1.50 -15.09 23.98
N LEU A 298 -0.82 -14.72 22.89
CA LEU A 298 -1.41 -14.02 21.77
C LEU A 298 -1.18 -14.84 20.49
N SER A 299 -2.10 -14.70 19.53
CA SER A 299 -1.85 -15.19 18.16
C SER A 299 -0.68 -14.45 17.52
N PRO A 300 0.04 -15.05 16.55
CA PRO A 300 1.20 -14.40 15.90
C PRO A 300 0.92 -12.98 15.44
N VAL A 301 -0.23 -12.77 14.81
CA VAL A 301 -0.82 -11.44 14.61
C VAL A 301 -2.04 -11.32 15.52
N HIS A 302 -2.22 -10.16 16.12
CA HIS A 302 -3.34 -9.84 16.99
C HIS A 302 -3.78 -8.41 16.76
N PHE A 303 -4.99 -8.08 17.16
CA PHE A 303 -5.61 -6.80 16.89
C PHE A 303 -5.75 -5.96 18.15
N ILE A 304 -5.58 -4.66 18.01
CA ILE A 304 -5.79 -3.70 19.09
C ILE A 304 -6.88 -2.71 18.65
N ARG A 305 -7.97 -2.65 19.41
CA ARG A 305 -9.02 -1.64 19.27
C ARG A 305 -8.87 -0.62 20.38
N LEU A 306 -8.63 0.65 20.01
CA LEU A 306 -8.63 1.77 20.94
C LEU A 306 -9.91 2.58 20.75
N ARG A 307 -10.47 3.09 21.85
CA ARG A 307 -11.59 4.02 21.83
C ARG A 307 -11.40 5.12 22.87
N LEU A 308 -11.71 6.32 22.45
CA LEU A 308 -11.74 7.52 23.27
C LEU A 308 -13.16 8.08 23.30
N SER A 309 -13.71 8.25 24.48
CA SER A 309 -15.05 8.82 24.68
C SER A 309 -15.01 9.94 25.70
N SER A 310 -15.94 10.89 25.59
CA SER A 310 -16.15 11.91 26.63
C SER A 310 -16.73 11.29 27.89
N GLY A 311 -16.74 12.02 29.01
CA GLY A 311 -17.43 11.65 30.25
C GLY A 311 -18.93 11.36 30.08
N SER A 312 -19.57 11.91 29.04
CA SER A 312 -20.97 11.60 28.68
C SER A 312 -21.12 10.31 27.86
N GLY A 313 -20.02 9.62 27.53
CA GLY A 313 -20.01 8.39 26.73
C GLY A 313 -20.05 8.61 25.20
N LYS A 314 -19.98 9.86 24.72
CA LYS A 314 -19.89 10.14 23.28
C LYS A 314 -18.52 9.72 22.76
N LEU A 315 -18.49 8.85 21.73
CA LEU A 315 -17.26 8.50 21.02
C LEU A 315 -16.63 9.75 20.38
N ILE A 316 -15.35 9.96 20.61
CA ILE A 316 -14.56 11.07 20.07
C ILE A 316 -13.62 10.57 18.97
N SER A 317 -12.88 9.48 19.24
CA SER A 317 -11.91 8.88 18.33
C SER A 317 -11.87 7.38 18.54
N ASP A 318 -11.68 6.62 17.50
CA ASP A 318 -11.38 5.19 17.56
C ASP A 318 -10.26 4.82 16.60
N ASN A 319 -9.43 3.85 16.98
CA ASN A 319 -8.33 3.39 16.15
C ASN A 319 -8.21 1.87 16.18
N PHE A 320 -7.67 1.30 15.12
CA PHE A 320 -7.53 -0.15 14.97
C PHE A 320 -6.14 -0.49 14.43
N TYR A 321 -5.45 -1.38 15.13
CA TYR A 321 -4.12 -1.84 14.75
C TYR A 321 -4.10 -3.36 14.60
N TRP A 322 -3.24 -3.85 13.73
CA TRP A 322 -2.75 -5.22 13.73
C TRP A 322 -1.27 -5.20 14.11
N HIS A 323 -0.87 -6.12 14.94
CA HIS A 323 0.45 -6.13 15.55
C HIS A 323 0.98 -7.55 15.68
N THR A 324 2.30 -7.73 15.68
CA THR A 324 2.95 -9.02 15.86
C THR A 324 3.62 -9.10 17.22
N THR A 325 3.77 -10.31 17.78
CA THR A 325 4.45 -10.54 19.06
C THR A 325 5.81 -11.23 18.89
N PRO A 326 6.74 -11.04 19.87
CA PRO A 326 6.74 -10.21 21.08
C PRO A 326 7.21 -8.77 20.83
N ALA A 327 7.88 -8.52 19.73
CA ALA A 327 8.21 -7.22 19.18
C ALA A 327 7.73 -7.27 17.73
N ASP A 328 7.27 -6.16 17.19
CA ASP A 328 6.81 -6.12 15.80
C ASP A 328 7.91 -6.68 14.89
N THR A 329 7.79 -7.96 14.54
CA THR A 329 8.73 -8.65 13.65
C THR A 329 8.54 -8.20 12.19
N GLY A 330 7.49 -7.44 11.94
CA GLY A 330 7.10 -7.01 10.61
C GLY A 330 6.32 -8.07 9.82
N ASP A 331 6.31 -9.34 10.20
CA ASP A 331 5.66 -10.42 9.48
C ASP A 331 4.18 -10.58 9.89
N CYS A 332 3.29 -10.03 9.08
CA CYS A 332 1.84 -10.16 9.20
C CYS A 332 1.24 -11.21 8.26
N SER A 333 2.05 -12.12 7.68
CA SER A 333 1.60 -13.14 6.71
C SER A 333 0.48 -14.05 7.27
N ALA A 334 0.43 -14.23 8.59
CA ALA A 334 -0.65 -14.98 9.26
C ALA A 334 -2.05 -14.40 8.96
N LEU A 335 -2.18 -13.11 8.61
CA LEU A 335 -3.45 -12.51 8.20
C LEU A 335 -4.09 -13.20 6.99
N GLN A 336 -3.30 -13.87 6.14
CA GLN A 336 -3.81 -14.67 5.02
C GLN A 336 -4.70 -15.84 5.47
N THR A 337 -4.63 -16.24 6.75
CA THR A 337 -5.43 -17.31 7.32
C THR A 337 -6.71 -16.82 7.99
N LEU A 338 -6.99 -15.51 8.00
CA LEU A 338 -8.23 -14.99 8.55
C LEU A 338 -9.43 -15.60 7.84
N PRO A 339 -10.40 -16.15 8.60
CA PRO A 339 -11.64 -16.64 8.03
C PRO A 339 -12.38 -15.52 7.30
N HIS A 340 -13.08 -15.90 6.24
CA HIS A 340 -13.95 -15.00 5.51
C HIS A 340 -15.12 -14.52 6.40
N VAL A 341 -15.53 -13.26 6.24
CA VAL A 341 -16.60 -12.61 6.99
C VAL A 341 -17.62 -11.99 6.04
N ASP A 342 -18.88 -12.42 6.17
CA ASP A 342 -20.00 -11.77 5.49
C ASP A 342 -20.53 -10.62 6.35
N LEU A 343 -20.28 -9.38 5.92
CA LEU A 343 -20.80 -8.19 6.61
C LEU A 343 -22.29 -7.99 6.32
N GLY A 344 -23.02 -7.60 7.34
CA GLY A 344 -24.34 -6.97 7.15
C GLY A 344 -24.17 -5.51 6.76
N ALA A 345 -24.98 -5.03 5.82
CA ALA A 345 -24.97 -3.63 5.42
C ALA A 345 -26.39 -3.07 5.32
N ALA A 346 -26.57 -1.85 5.80
CA ALA A 346 -27.80 -1.07 5.69
C ALA A 346 -27.46 0.32 5.17
N CYS A 347 -28.27 0.85 4.25
CA CYS A 347 -28.05 2.18 3.69
C CYS A 347 -29.36 2.95 3.60
N THR A 348 -29.30 4.23 3.96
CA THR A 348 -30.35 5.21 3.67
C THR A 348 -29.78 6.31 2.79
N ARG A 349 -30.59 6.81 1.87
CA ARG A 349 -30.24 7.91 0.97
C ARG A 349 -31.06 9.16 1.31
N SER A 350 -30.40 10.30 1.27
CA SER A 350 -31.04 11.62 1.26
C SER A 350 -30.45 12.47 0.14
N ASP A 351 -31.32 13.16 -0.59
CA ASP A 351 -30.91 14.03 -1.69
C ASP A 351 -31.18 15.47 -1.28
N VAL A 352 -30.11 16.21 -1.04
CA VAL A 352 -30.22 17.60 -0.58
C VAL A 352 -29.38 18.50 -1.48
N SER A 353 -30.00 19.50 -2.06
CA SER A 353 -29.31 20.57 -2.81
C SER A 353 -28.40 20.09 -3.94
N GLY A 354 -28.79 19.05 -4.67
CA GLY A 354 -28.02 18.50 -5.80
C GLY A 354 -26.86 17.59 -5.38
N ARG A 355 -26.92 17.07 -4.15
CA ARG A 355 -26.00 16.06 -3.64
C ARG A 355 -26.74 14.75 -3.34
N CYS A 356 -26.04 13.65 -3.53
CA CYS A 356 -26.46 12.32 -3.13
C CYS A 356 -25.73 11.97 -1.83
N ASP A 357 -26.47 12.04 -0.71
CA ASP A 357 -25.94 11.71 0.62
C ASP A 357 -26.40 10.32 1.02
N LEU A 358 -25.45 9.43 1.32
CA LEU A 358 -25.71 8.07 1.76
C LEU A 358 -25.23 7.89 3.20
N HIS A 359 -26.09 7.27 4.01
CA HIS A 359 -25.76 6.91 5.39
C HIS A 359 -25.72 5.38 5.49
N VAL A 360 -24.51 4.83 5.54
CA VAL A 360 -24.23 3.38 5.45
C VAL A 360 -23.82 2.86 6.82
N THR A 361 -24.48 1.81 7.29
CA THR A 361 -24.07 1.08 8.49
C THR A 361 -23.61 -0.31 8.12
N LEU A 362 -22.32 -0.58 8.29
CA LEU A 362 -21.74 -1.93 8.24
C LEU A 362 -21.84 -2.59 9.61
N SER A 363 -22.05 -3.90 9.64
CA SER A 363 -22.07 -4.71 10.86
C SER A 363 -21.37 -6.03 10.64
N ASN A 364 -20.60 -6.47 11.62
CA ASN A 364 -19.96 -7.79 11.62
C ASN A 364 -20.75 -8.76 12.50
N PRO A 365 -21.66 -9.59 11.93
CA PRO A 365 -22.38 -10.61 12.68
C PRO A 365 -21.58 -11.89 12.90
N GLY A 366 -20.39 -12.00 12.30
CA GLY A 366 -19.52 -13.18 12.34
C GLY A 366 -18.77 -13.35 13.65
N HIS A 367 -17.89 -14.33 13.68
CA HIS A 367 -17.06 -14.66 14.84
C HIS A 367 -15.58 -14.27 14.64
N SER A 368 -15.20 -13.84 13.44
CA SER A 368 -13.85 -13.40 13.08
C SER A 368 -13.81 -11.91 12.81
N VAL A 369 -12.62 -11.33 12.86
CA VAL A 369 -12.40 -9.92 12.51
C VAL A 369 -12.63 -9.70 11.03
N ALA A 370 -13.44 -8.71 10.68
CA ALA A 370 -13.55 -8.19 9.33
C ALA A 370 -12.50 -7.08 9.17
N LEU A 371 -11.52 -7.29 8.32
CA LEU A 371 -10.34 -6.43 8.20
C LEU A 371 -10.41 -5.59 6.93
N MET A 372 -10.22 -4.25 7.09
CA MET A 372 -10.09 -3.29 5.99
C MET A 372 -11.25 -3.31 4.98
N ALA A 373 -12.49 -3.31 5.50
CA ALA A 373 -13.67 -3.20 4.64
C ALA A 373 -13.66 -1.86 3.88
N HIS A 374 -13.70 -1.94 2.56
CA HIS A 374 -13.61 -0.83 1.63
C HIS A 374 -14.93 -0.67 0.87
N LEU A 375 -15.47 0.55 0.84
CA LEU A 375 -16.70 0.91 0.15
C LEU A 375 -16.39 1.75 -1.09
N GLN A 376 -17.12 1.47 -2.18
CA GLN A 376 -17.09 2.30 -3.39
C GLN A 376 -18.51 2.65 -3.83
N LEU A 377 -18.72 3.91 -4.19
CA LEU A 377 -19.97 4.38 -4.79
C LEU A 377 -19.91 4.19 -6.31
N ARG A 378 -20.94 3.55 -6.86
CA ARG A 378 -21.04 3.22 -8.29
C ARG A 378 -22.38 3.63 -8.88
N ARG A 379 -22.44 3.73 -10.19
CA ARG A 379 -23.69 3.81 -10.98
C ARG A 379 -24.22 2.40 -11.18
N ARG A 380 -25.44 2.16 -10.79
CA ARG A 380 -26.03 0.81 -10.78
C ARG A 380 -26.12 0.14 -12.14
N SER A 381 -26.43 0.90 -13.19
CA SER A 381 -26.66 0.33 -14.54
C SER A 381 -25.37 0.05 -15.29
N SER A 382 -24.34 0.88 -15.11
CA SER A 382 -23.04 0.74 -15.79
C SER A 382 -21.99 0.03 -14.94
N GLY A 383 -22.13 0.02 -13.60
CA GLY A 383 -21.11 -0.44 -12.67
C GLY A 383 -19.93 0.53 -12.51
N GLU A 384 -19.90 1.63 -13.25
CA GLU A 384 -18.81 2.62 -13.16
C GLU A 384 -18.80 3.35 -11.83
N ARG A 385 -17.61 3.64 -11.32
CA ARG A 385 -17.43 4.43 -10.09
C ARG A 385 -17.99 5.84 -10.24
N VAL A 386 -18.51 6.37 -9.16
CA VAL A 386 -18.89 7.79 -9.02
C VAL A 386 -17.74 8.52 -8.35
N LEU A 387 -17.02 9.33 -9.11
CA LEU A 387 -15.84 10.07 -8.64
C LEU A 387 -15.95 11.56 -9.00
N PRO A 388 -15.54 12.47 -8.08
CA PRO A 388 -15.12 12.17 -6.71
C PRO A 388 -16.28 11.81 -5.79
N ALA A 389 -16.06 10.86 -4.88
CA ALA A 389 -16.96 10.58 -3.76
C ALA A 389 -16.23 10.82 -2.43
N PHE A 390 -16.93 11.40 -1.45
CA PHE A 390 -16.35 11.76 -0.16
C PHE A 390 -16.91 10.85 0.92
N TYR A 391 -16.02 10.15 1.63
CA TYR A 391 -16.38 9.21 2.69
C TYR A 391 -16.00 9.79 4.05
N SER A 392 -16.90 9.71 5.03
CA SER A 392 -16.54 10.08 6.42
C SER A 392 -15.46 9.17 6.97
N ASP A 393 -15.47 7.88 6.57
CA ASP A 393 -14.46 6.87 6.87
C ASP A 393 -14.48 5.78 5.78
N ASN A 394 -13.38 5.03 5.62
CA ASN A 394 -13.29 3.87 4.72
C ASN A 394 -12.15 2.96 5.15
N TYR A 395 -11.98 1.78 4.53
CA TYR A 395 -11.01 0.76 4.94
C TYR A 395 -11.16 0.40 6.43
N VAL A 396 -12.40 0.26 6.87
CA VAL A 396 -12.72 0.07 8.29
C VAL A 396 -12.59 -1.39 8.71
N SER A 397 -12.12 -1.61 9.93
CA SER A 397 -12.03 -2.94 10.52
C SER A 397 -13.07 -3.11 11.64
N LEU A 398 -13.75 -4.25 11.67
CA LEU A 398 -14.82 -4.54 12.61
C LEU A 398 -14.56 -5.83 13.36
N LEU A 399 -14.52 -5.75 14.69
CA LEU A 399 -14.54 -6.94 15.55
C LEU A 399 -15.91 -7.63 15.52
N PRO A 400 -16.00 -8.92 15.92
CA PRO A 400 -17.27 -9.59 16.08
C PRO A 400 -18.30 -8.77 16.88
N GLY A 401 -19.48 -8.58 16.31
CA GLY A 401 -20.57 -7.82 16.91
C GLY A 401 -20.49 -6.29 16.73
N GLU A 402 -19.39 -5.75 16.21
CA GLU A 402 -19.25 -4.30 15.98
C GLU A 402 -20.07 -3.79 14.80
N ARG A 403 -20.36 -2.48 14.86
CA ARG A 403 -21.00 -1.71 13.79
C ARG A 403 -20.23 -0.41 13.58
N LYS A 404 -20.15 0.03 12.33
CA LYS A 404 -19.59 1.33 11.94
C LYS A 404 -20.53 2.00 10.96
N THR A 405 -20.82 3.28 11.19
CA THR A 405 -21.59 4.08 10.26
C THR A 405 -20.64 4.96 9.46
N ILE A 406 -20.89 5.06 8.17
CA ILE A 406 -20.08 5.79 7.20
C ILE A 406 -21.05 6.66 6.39
N ASP A 407 -20.78 7.95 6.36
CA ASP A 407 -21.49 8.90 5.51
C ASP A 407 -20.71 9.04 4.19
N ILE A 408 -21.42 8.97 3.07
CA ILE A 408 -20.86 9.11 1.72
C ILE A 408 -21.61 10.23 1.02
N ASP A 409 -20.86 11.16 0.45
CA ASP A 409 -21.36 12.34 -0.23
C ASP A 409 -20.76 12.46 -1.64
N SER A 410 -21.60 12.68 -2.65
CA SER A 410 -21.20 12.95 -4.03
C SER A 410 -22.13 13.97 -4.68
N ALA A 411 -21.72 14.60 -5.77
CA ALA A 411 -22.61 15.43 -6.51
C ALA A 411 -23.63 14.57 -7.29
N GLU A 412 -24.92 14.90 -7.21
CA GLU A 412 -25.98 14.16 -7.92
C GLU A 412 -25.73 14.10 -9.44
N VAL A 413 -25.09 15.14 -10.00
CA VAL A 413 -24.75 15.19 -11.43
C VAL A 413 -23.77 14.07 -11.82
N ASP A 414 -22.92 13.61 -10.91
CA ASP A 414 -21.91 12.58 -11.18
C ASP A 414 -22.54 11.17 -11.24
N LEU A 415 -23.79 11.02 -10.79
CA LEU A 415 -24.59 9.81 -11.05
C LEU A 415 -25.10 9.72 -12.50
N HIS A 416 -25.01 10.81 -13.29
CA HIS A 416 -25.51 10.89 -14.68
C HIS A 416 -26.97 10.43 -14.84
N GLY A 417 -27.82 10.65 -13.84
CA GLY A 417 -29.22 10.23 -13.83
C GLY A 417 -29.43 8.75 -13.49
N ASP A 418 -28.38 8.02 -13.11
CA ASP A 418 -28.49 6.63 -12.67
C ASP A 418 -28.77 6.51 -11.17
N SER A 419 -29.10 5.32 -10.71
CA SER A 419 -29.24 5.02 -9.28
C SER A 419 -27.88 4.68 -8.66
N PRO A 420 -27.61 5.13 -7.42
CA PRO A 420 -26.40 4.74 -6.73
C PRO A 420 -26.42 3.26 -6.37
N GLU A 421 -25.26 2.64 -6.48
CA GLU A 421 -24.93 1.31 -5.97
C GLU A 421 -23.71 1.44 -5.08
N LEU A 422 -23.69 0.70 -3.97
CA LEU A 422 -22.50 0.57 -3.14
C LEU A 422 -21.91 -0.81 -3.34
N THR A 423 -20.59 -0.88 -3.57
CA THR A 423 -19.84 -2.13 -3.49
C THR A 423 -18.98 -2.14 -2.26
N VAL A 424 -18.77 -3.34 -1.70
CA VAL A 424 -17.94 -3.55 -0.51
C VAL A 424 -16.99 -4.71 -0.78
N ASP A 425 -15.72 -4.48 -0.52
CA ASP A 425 -14.64 -5.47 -0.52
C ASP A 425 -13.78 -5.32 0.75
N GLY A 426 -12.61 -5.94 0.80
CA GLY A 426 -11.65 -5.81 1.89
C GLY A 426 -10.74 -7.02 2.00
N TRP A 427 -9.97 -7.10 3.09
CA TRP A 427 -8.99 -8.17 3.24
C TRP A 427 -9.62 -9.58 3.24
N ASN A 428 -10.64 -9.79 4.05
CA ASN A 428 -11.32 -11.08 4.23
C ASN A 428 -12.84 -10.92 4.26
N VAL A 429 -13.40 -9.88 3.64
CA VAL A 429 -14.81 -9.54 3.77
C VAL A 429 -15.56 -9.61 2.43
N THR A 430 -16.82 -9.99 2.52
CA THR A 430 -17.86 -9.71 1.54
C THR A 430 -19.05 -9.07 2.24
N VAL A 431 -20.06 -8.69 1.48
CA VAL A 431 -21.30 -8.18 2.02
C VAL A 431 -22.46 -9.09 1.59
N ASN A 432 -23.38 -9.38 2.51
CA ASN A 432 -24.65 -9.96 2.14
C ASN A 432 -25.51 -8.87 1.49
N PRO A 433 -25.92 -9.04 0.21
CA PRO A 433 -26.74 -8.06 -0.49
C PRO A 433 -28.02 -7.82 0.30
N TRP A 434 -28.15 -6.65 0.88
CA TRP A 434 -29.38 -6.21 1.50
C TRP A 434 -29.79 -4.87 0.93
N SER A 435 -31.03 -4.77 0.45
CA SER A 435 -31.56 -3.55 -0.14
C SER A 435 -32.18 -2.67 0.92
N GLY A 436 -31.48 -1.65 1.38
CA GLY A 436 -32.09 -0.45 1.93
C GLY A 436 -32.88 0.29 0.84
N ARG A 437 -33.80 1.18 1.23
CA ARG A 437 -34.65 1.91 0.25
C ARG A 437 -33.77 2.72 -0.71
N GLY A 438 -33.70 2.29 -1.96
CA GLY A 438 -33.15 3.04 -3.08
C GLY A 438 -31.64 2.86 -3.36
N VAL A 439 -30.92 2.08 -2.57
CA VAL A 439 -29.50 1.78 -2.80
C VAL A 439 -29.28 0.28 -2.69
N TYR A 440 -28.67 -0.31 -3.71
CA TYR A 440 -28.21 -1.69 -3.69
C TYR A 440 -26.80 -1.74 -3.11
N ILE A 441 -26.51 -2.75 -2.30
CA ILE A 441 -25.16 -2.99 -1.75
C ILE A 441 -24.73 -4.37 -2.21
N ALA A 442 -23.62 -4.43 -2.92
CA ALA A 442 -23.09 -5.65 -3.53
C ALA A 442 -21.61 -5.88 -3.17
N PRO A 443 -21.12 -7.13 -3.27
CA PRO A 443 -19.70 -7.38 -3.34
C PRO A 443 -19.08 -6.63 -4.52
N ASN A 444 -17.87 -6.08 -4.36
CA ASN A 444 -17.17 -5.46 -5.46
C ASN A 444 -16.80 -6.54 -6.50
N PRO A 445 -17.28 -6.46 -7.76
CA PRO A 445 -17.00 -7.49 -8.75
C PRO A 445 -15.53 -7.53 -9.20
N GLU A 446 -14.79 -6.45 -9.00
CA GLU A 446 -13.36 -6.36 -9.36
C GLU A 446 -12.44 -6.72 -8.19
N ALA A 447 -12.93 -6.70 -6.97
CA ALA A 447 -12.20 -7.25 -5.85
C ALA A 447 -12.16 -8.76 -6.00
N GLY A 448 -11.10 -9.26 -6.58
CA GLY A 448 -10.84 -10.67 -6.67
C GLY A 448 -10.88 -11.26 -5.27
N PHE A 449 -11.96 -11.95 -4.95
CA PHE A 449 -11.97 -12.76 -3.75
C PHE A 449 -10.90 -13.81 -3.93
N ALA A 450 -9.80 -13.67 -3.24
CA ALA A 450 -8.74 -14.67 -3.13
C ALA A 450 -9.21 -15.95 -2.39
N HIS A 451 -10.38 -16.46 -2.76
CA HIS A 451 -10.70 -17.88 -2.74
C HIS A 451 -10.55 -18.39 -4.18
N ALA A 452 -9.57 -18.08 -4.61
CA ALA A 452 -8.57 -18.43 -5.52
C ALA A 452 -8.60 -19.92 -5.76
N THR A 453 -8.90 -20.26 -6.86
CA THR A 453 -8.09 -21.22 -7.60
C THR A 453 -6.65 -20.72 -7.49
N SER A 454 -5.91 -21.19 -6.50
CA SER A 454 -4.55 -20.74 -6.24
C SER A 454 -3.68 -21.06 -7.45
N VAL A 455 -3.60 -20.10 -8.34
CA VAL A 455 -2.50 -19.98 -9.26
C VAL A 455 -1.31 -19.60 -8.40
N ARG A 456 -0.24 -20.35 -8.46
CA ARG A 456 0.99 -20.02 -7.74
C ARG A 456 2.08 -19.86 -8.76
N ASN A 457 2.59 -18.65 -8.84
CA ASN A 457 3.78 -18.34 -9.61
C ASN A 457 4.91 -18.09 -8.63
N ILE A 458 6.07 -18.72 -8.83
CA ILE A 458 7.24 -18.59 -7.97
C ILE A 458 8.41 -18.15 -8.82
N LYS A 459 9.01 -17.02 -8.46
CA LYS A 459 10.28 -16.57 -9.01
C LYS A 459 11.40 -17.35 -8.33
N CYS A 460 12.12 -18.16 -9.08
CA CYS A 460 13.25 -18.92 -8.58
C CYS A 460 14.52 -18.06 -8.61
N GLY A 461 15.23 -17.99 -7.48
CA GLY A 461 16.44 -17.19 -7.34
C GLY A 461 16.22 -15.79 -6.80
N TYR A 462 17.17 -14.88 -7.02
CA TYR A 462 17.11 -13.52 -6.50
C TYR A 462 16.15 -12.61 -7.26
N GLY A 463 15.79 -11.54 -6.60
CA GLY A 463 14.98 -10.50 -7.18
C GLY A 463 13.50 -10.82 -7.17
N TRP A 464 12.72 -9.82 -7.52
CA TRP A 464 11.28 -9.90 -7.56
C TRP A 464 10.79 -9.73 -9.00
N VAL A 465 9.77 -10.50 -9.36
CA VAL A 465 9.07 -10.41 -10.63
C VAL A 465 7.58 -10.41 -10.33
N PRO A 466 6.87 -9.45 -10.85
CA PRO A 466 5.44 -9.30 -10.64
C PRO A 466 4.63 -10.51 -11.07
N GLY A 467 3.57 -10.78 -10.31
CA GLY A 467 2.81 -12.01 -10.50
C GLY A 467 3.53 -13.28 -10.04
N TYR A 468 4.74 -13.14 -9.44
CA TYR A 468 5.52 -14.26 -8.91
C TYR A 468 5.83 -14.04 -7.43
N ALA A 469 5.53 -15.01 -6.59
CA ALA A 469 6.07 -15.06 -5.24
C ALA A 469 7.58 -15.14 -5.27
N ALA A 470 8.25 -14.62 -4.25
CA ALA A 470 9.68 -14.85 -4.04
C ALA A 470 9.98 -16.36 -3.97
N ASP A 471 11.24 -16.73 -4.16
CA ASP A 471 11.72 -18.12 -4.13
C ASP A 471 11.37 -18.83 -2.81
N CYS A 472 10.23 -19.47 -2.77
CA CYS A 472 9.63 -20.07 -1.60
C CYS A 472 9.20 -21.53 -1.85
N TYR A 473 8.80 -22.24 -0.81
CA TYR A 473 8.44 -23.66 -0.84
C TYR A 473 9.55 -24.59 -1.30
N VAL A 474 10.82 -24.18 -1.20
CA VAL A 474 11.97 -24.88 -1.74
C VAL A 474 12.92 -25.37 -0.65
N THR A 475 13.52 -26.52 -0.90
CA THR A 475 14.67 -27.05 -0.15
C THR A 475 15.80 -27.39 -1.13
N GLY A 476 17.04 -27.06 -0.77
CA GLY A 476 18.22 -27.29 -1.62
C GLY A 476 18.47 -26.21 -2.66
N GLY A 477 19.51 -26.38 -3.44
CA GLY A 477 19.97 -25.44 -4.44
C GLY A 477 20.51 -24.11 -3.89
N GLN A 478 21.02 -23.29 -4.79
CA GLN A 478 21.56 -21.95 -4.51
C GLN A 478 21.01 -20.96 -5.53
N CYS A 479 20.94 -19.67 -5.17
CA CYS A 479 20.49 -18.64 -6.09
C CYS A 479 21.66 -17.98 -6.82
N ALA A 480 21.46 -17.66 -8.10
CA ALA A 480 22.38 -16.87 -8.91
C ALA A 480 21.60 -15.86 -9.75
N GLY A 481 22.31 -14.85 -10.26
CA GLY A 481 21.76 -13.85 -11.17
C GLY A 481 22.72 -13.55 -12.32
N SER A 482 22.19 -12.98 -13.40
CA SER A 482 22.91 -12.53 -14.58
C SER A 482 22.37 -11.18 -15.06
N ASP A 483 23.27 -10.34 -15.57
CA ASP A 483 22.92 -9.08 -16.25
C ASP A 483 22.72 -9.26 -17.76
N ASP A 484 22.73 -10.50 -18.27
CA ASP A 484 22.58 -10.79 -19.68
C ASP A 484 21.20 -10.33 -20.20
N VAL A 485 21.18 -9.90 -21.47
CA VAL A 485 19.94 -9.60 -22.17
C VAL A 485 19.29 -10.91 -22.60
N ILE A 486 18.09 -11.18 -22.10
CA ILE A 486 17.37 -12.43 -22.39
C ILE A 486 16.38 -12.22 -23.54
N ASP A 487 16.51 -13.08 -24.58
CA ASP A 487 15.52 -13.16 -25.66
C ASP A 487 14.26 -13.89 -25.17
N THR A 488 13.18 -13.16 -24.99
CA THR A 488 11.86 -13.70 -24.58
C THR A 488 10.92 -13.98 -25.75
N SER A 489 11.37 -13.89 -27.01
CA SER A 489 10.53 -14.10 -28.20
C SER A 489 9.96 -15.53 -28.32
N GLY A 490 10.54 -16.50 -27.59
CA GLY A 490 10.10 -17.90 -27.55
C GLY A 490 9.04 -18.24 -26.52
N VAL A 491 8.66 -17.28 -25.67
CA VAL A 491 7.67 -17.45 -24.59
C VAL A 491 6.47 -16.53 -24.81
N LEU A 492 5.40 -16.71 -24.04
CA LEU A 492 4.19 -15.89 -24.20
C LEU A 492 4.55 -14.40 -24.16
N ARG A 493 3.93 -13.60 -25.06
CA ARG A 493 4.07 -12.15 -25.06
C ARG A 493 3.77 -11.60 -23.68
N GLY A 494 4.72 -10.83 -23.12
CA GLY A 494 4.60 -10.22 -21.80
C GLY A 494 5.39 -10.92 -20.68
N SER A 495 6.07 -12.04 -20.93
CA SER A 495 7.00 -12.59 -19.93
C SER A 495 8.17 -11.63 -19.74
N SER A 496 8.30 -11.08 -18.52
CA SER A 496 9.39 -10.16 -18.18
C SER A 496 10.75 -10.83 -18.34
N SER A 497 11.67 -10.18 -19.04
CA SER A 497 13.07 -10.64 -19.12
C SER A 497 13.73 -10.74 -17.74
N THR A 498 13.23 -9.97 -16.77
CA THR A 498 13.67 -10.01 -15.36
C THR A 498 13.42 -11.36 -14.70
N LEU A 499 12.37 -12.10 -15.11
CA LEU A 499 12.12 -13.46 -14.62
C LEU A 499 13.33 -14.37 -14.88
N TYR A 500 13.94 -14.24 -16.03
CA TYR A 500 15.00 -15.13 -16.53
C TYR A 500 16.41 -14.66 -16.16
N ARG A 501 16.57 -13.48 -15.55
CA ARG A 501 17.86 -12.94 -15.11
C ARG A 501 18.34 -13.48 -13.78
N SER A 502 17.53 -14.21 -13.05
CA SER A 502 17.97 -14.92 -11.86
C SER A 502 17.37 -16.31 -11.82
N GLU A 503 18.02 -17.18 -11.08
CA GLU A 503 17.76 -18.60 -11.10
C GLU A 503 18.07 -19.24 -9.76
N ARG A 504 17.44 -20.39 -9.51
CA ARG A 504 17.94 -21.36 -8.55
C ARG A 504 18.65 -22.48 -9.30
N PHE A 505 19.88 -22.79 -8.91
CA PHE A 505 20.67 -23.87 -9.49
C PHE A 505 21.12 -24.88 -8.42
N GLY A 506 21.44 -26.09 -8.83
CA GLY A 506 21.70 -27.22 -7.94
C GLY A 506 20.45 -28.05 -7.64
N GLU A 507 20.64 -29.25 -7.10
CA GLU A 507 19.52 -30.12 -6.74
C GLU A 507 18.60 -29.41 -5.75
N CYS A 508 17.31 -29.33 -6.09
CA CYS A 508 16.31 -28.68 -5.24
C CYS A 508 14.93 -29.31 -5.42
N THR A 509 14.09 -29.14 -4.39
CA THR A 509 12.71 -29.62 -4.40
C THR A 509 11.78 -28.50 -3.96
N TYR A 510 10.80 -28.18 -4.81
CA TYR A 510 9.69 -27.31 -4.49
C TYR A 510 8.51 -28.14 -4.03
N THR A 511 7.95 -27.85 -2.85
CA THR A 511 6.77 -28.52 -2.30
C THR A 511 5.66 -27.47 -2.15
N ILE A 512 4.81 -27.35 -3.17
CA ILE A 512 3.89 -26.24 -3.33
C ILE A 512 2.48 -26.68 -2.96
N PRO A 513 1.87 -26.15 -1.88
CA PRO A 513 0.51 -26.49 -1.50
C PRO A 513 -0.51 -25.90 -2.48
N VAL A 514 -1.47 -26.72 -2.91
CA VAL A 514 -2.54 -26.36 -3.84
C VAL A 514 -3.88 -26.94 -3.40
N ALA A 515 -5.00 -26.41 -3.90
CA ALA A 515 -6.33 -26.92 -3.56
C ALA A 515 -6.52 -28.36 -4.04
N SER A 516 -7.04 -29.23 -3.17
CA SER A 516 -7.34 -30.63 -3.49
C SER A 516 -8.50 -30.74 -4.50
N GLY A 517 -8.56 -31.87 -5.21
CA GLY A 517 -9.67 -32.18 -6.13
C GLY A 517 -9.60 -31.51 -7.51
N LYS A 518 -8.62 -30.66 -7.77
CA LYS A 518 -8.40 -29.99 -9.05
C LYS A 518 -7.24 -30.61 -9.84
N ALA A 519 -7.19 -30.37 -11.14
CA ALA A 519 -6.05 -30.64 -11.99
C ALA A 519 -5.38 -29.32 -12.38
N TYR A 520 -4.06 -29.34 -12.48
CA TYR A 520 -3.24 -28.16 -12.71
C TYR A 520 -2.38 -28.29 -13.99
N ALA A 521 -2.11 -27.16 -14.60
CA ALA A 521 -0.99 -26.99 -15.52
C ALA A 521 0.19 -26.43 -14.70
N VAL A 522 1.35 -27.05 -14.82
CA VAL A 522 2.59 -26.63 -14.16
C VAL A 522 3.56 -26.23 -15.25
N ALA A 523 3.84 -24.95 -15.38
CA ALA A 523 4.79 -24.40 -16.31
C ALA A 523 6.11 -24.09 -15.58
N LEU A 524 7.22 -24.48 -16.16
CA LEU A 524 8.57 -24.28 -15.65
C LEU A 524 9.34 -23.38 -16.62
N ASP A 525 9.82 -22.26 -16.11
CA ASP A 525 10.53 -21.23 -16.87
C ASP A 525 12.03 -21.43 -16.79
N PHE A 526 12.70 -21.42 -17.94
CA PHE A 526 14.15 -21.63 -18.05
C PHE A 526 14.80 -20.62 -18.99
N ALA A 527 16.03 -20.23 -18.69
CA ALA A 527 16.97 -19.61 -19.61
C ALA A 527 18.40 -20.02 -19.22
N GLU A 528 19.27 -20.32 -20.19
CA GLU A 528 20.69 -20.66 -19.92
C GLU A 528 21.55 -19.43 -20.11
N THR A 529 21.97 -18.85 -19.00
CA THR A 529 22.75 -17.62 -18.97
C THR A 529 24.25 -17.83 -18.76
N PHE A 530 24.63 -18.98 -18.24
CA PHE A 530 26.03 -19.31 -17.94
C PHE A 530 26.73 -20.02 -19.09
N TYR A 531 26.13 -21.11 -19.61
CA TYR A 531 26.69 -21.87 -20.70
C TYR A 531 26.19 -21.39 -22.07
N LYS A 532 27.08 -21.31 -23.04
CA LYS A 532 26.76 -20.74 -24.35
C LYS A 532 26.65 -21.81 -25.48
N ALA A 533 26.71 -23.10 -25.14
CA ALA A 533 26.61 -24.20 -26.11
C ALA A 533 25.77 -25.37 -25.58
N ARG A 534 25.16 -26.13 -26.52
CA ARG A 534 24.42 -27.35 -26.22
C ARG A 534 25.29 -28.39 -25.54
N GLY A 535 24.72 -29.22 -24.68
CA GLY A 535 25.40 -30.31 -23.99
C GLY A 535 26.24 -29.90 -22.79
N GLN A 536 26.30 -28.59 -22.46
CA GLN A 536 27.11 -28.12 -21.34
C GLN A 536 26.32 -28.15 -19.99
N ARG A 537 25.00 -28.20 -20.04
CA ARG A 537 24.12 -28.47 -18.89
C ARG A 537 23.01 -29.40 -19.34
N VAL A 538 22.89 -30.56 -18.68
CA VAL A 538 21.88 -31.58 -19.00
C VAL A 538 21.38 -32.21 -17.71
N PHE A 539 20.12 -31.99 -17.35
CA PHE A 539 19.56 -32.38 -16.07
C PHE A 539 18.15 -32.97 -16.17
N ASN A 540 17.57 -33.31 -15.06
CA ASN A 540 16.27 -33.96 -15.00
C ASN A 540 15.29 -33.20 -14.09
N VAL A 541 13.98 -33.31 -14.39
CA VAL A 541 12.90 -32.79 -13.57
C VAL A 541 11.80 -33.82 -13.41
N SER A 542 11.33 -34.04 -12.20
CA SER A 542 10.13 -34.82 -11.93
C SER A 542 9.05 -33.96 -11.25
N ILE A 543 7.79 -34.31 -11.49
CA ILE A 543 6.63 -33.69 -10.84
C ILE A 543 5.82 -34.79 -10.14
N ASN A 544 5.62 -34.66 -8.81
CA ASN A 544 4.98 -35.68 -7.97
C ASN A 544 5.58 -37.08 -8.16
N GLY A 545 6.91 -37.15 -8.29
CA GLY A 545 7.65 -38.39 -8.50
C GLY A 545 7.57 -38.99 -9.91
N GLN A 546 6.83 -38.37 -10.83
CA GLN A 546 6.76 -38.76 -12.23
C GLN A 546 7.80 -37.97 -13.04
N ALA A 547 8.58 -38.63 -13.89
CA ALA A 547 9.54 -37.97 -14.76
C ALA A 547 8.79 -37.01 -15.71
N PHE A 548 9.22 -35.74 -15.74
CA PHE A 548 8.69 -34.73 -16.63
C PHE A 548 9.70 -34.34 -17.72
N LEU A 549 10.89 -33.91 -17.31
CA LEU A 549 12.01 -33.66 -18.24
C LEU A 549 13.15 -34.62 -17.93
N THR A 550 13.63 -35.31 -18.96
CA THR A 550 14.73 -36.25 -18.84
C THR A 550 15.86 -35.87 -19.78
N ASN A 551 17.07 -35.72 -19.25
CA ASN A 551 18.23 -35.23 -19.99
C ASN A 551 17.93 -33.90 -20.71
N PHE A 552 17.30 -32.98 -20.01
CA PHE A 552 16.88 -31.68 -20.55
C PHE A 552 18.08 -30.75 -20.67
N ASP A 553 18.27 -30.20 -21.87
CA ASP A 553 19.26 -29.18 -22.21
C ASP A 553 18.56 -27.92 -22.65
N ILE A 554 18.66 -26.86 -21.85
CA ILE A 554 17.97 -25.60 -22.07
C ILE A 554 18.39 -24.97 -23.40
N VAL A 555 19.68 -24.94 -23.72
CA VAL A 555 20.19 -24.37 -24.99
C VAL A 555 19.70 -25.15 -26.20
N ALA A 556 19.62 -26.49 -26.08
CA ALA A 556 19.09 -27.32 -27.14
C ALA A 556 17.59 -27.08 -27.38
N ALA A 557 16.82 -26.94 -26.30
CA ALA A 557 15.39 -26.73 -26.35
C ALA A 557 15.01 -25.30 -26.79
N ALA A 558 15.68 -24.27 -26.26
CA ALA A 558 15.43 -22.87 -26.61
C ALA A 558 16.00 -22.49 -28.00
N GLY A 559 16.95 -23.27 -28.49
CA GLY A 559 17.64 -23.04 -29.76
C GLY A 559 18.86 -22.13 -29.71
N ALA A 560 19.02 -21.39 -28.62
CA ALA A 560 20.14 -20.46 -28.36
C ALA A 560 20.39 -20.29 -26.85
N PRO A 561 21.61 -19.92 -26.41
CA PRO A 561 21.82 -19.40 -25.08
C PRO A 561 21.10 -18.04 -24.90
N ASP A 562 20.94 -17.61 -23.67
CA ASP A 562 20.27 -16.34 -23.29
C ASP A 562 18.87 -16.19 -23.90
N LYS A 563 18.21 -17.32 -24.14
CA LYS A 563 16.85 -17.37 -24.68
C LYS A 563 15.93 -18.12 -23.73
N ALA A 564 14.79 -17.50 -23.44
CA ALA A 564 13.77 -18.03 -22.56
C ALA A 564 12.99 -19.18 -23.23
N ILE A 565 12.65 -20.19 -22.42
CA ILE A 565 11.77 -21.30 -22.80
C ILE A 565 10.90 -21.70 -21.62
N VAL A 566 9.67 -22.15 -21.89
CA VAL A 566 8.72 -22.66 -20.91
C VAL A 566 8.32 -24.08 -21.26
N GLU A 567 8.46 -24.97 -20.29
CA GLU A 567 8.01 -26.36 -20.40
C GLU A 567 6.79 -26.61 -19.50
N THR A 568 5.71 -27.13 -20.03
CA THR A 568 4.43 -27.22 -19.31
C THR A 568 3.92 -28.66 -19.18
N ALA A 569 3.80 -29.13 -17.93
CA ALA A 569 3.08 -30.36 -17.60
C ALA A 569 1.58 -30.04 -17.40
N ARG A 570 0.69 -30.78 -18.04
CA ARG A 570 -0.76 -30.59 -17.94
C ARG A 570 -1.43 -31.74 -17.20
N GLY A 571 -2.54 -31.44 -16.50
CA GLY A 571 -3.33 -32.44 -15.79
C GLY A 571 -2.67 -32.94 -14.51
N VAL A 572 -1.71 -32.21 -13.96
CA VAL A 572 -1.04 -32.55 -12.70
C VAL A 572 -2.07 -32.49 -11.55
N ARG A 573 -2.16 -33.55 -10.76
CA ARG A 573 -2.99 -33.58 -9.56
C ARG A 573 -2.11 -33.48 -8.32
N PRO A 574 -2.58 -32.82 -7.24
CA PRO A 574 -1.84 -32.79 -5.99
C PRO A 574 -1.56 -34.20 -5.46
N ASP A 575 -0.49 -34.36 -4.70
CA ASP A 575 -0.20 -35.57 -3.95
C ASP A 575 -1.21 -35.79 -2.78
N ALA A 576 -1.02 -36.83 -2.00
CA ALA A 576 -1.91 -37.18 -0.88
C ALA A 576 -1.93 -36.10 0.23
N ASN A 577 -0.90 -35.23 0.27
CA ASN A 577 -0.78 -34.14 1.24
C ASN A 577 -1.28 -32.79 0.69
N GLY A 578 -1.84 -32.77 -0.53
CA GLY A 578 -2.33 -31.56 -1.16
C GLY A 578 -1.23 -30.70 -1.82
N ASN A 579 -0.08 -31.28 -2.17
CA ASN A 579 1.04 -30.54 -2.75
C ASN A 579 1.30 -30.94 -4.20
N ILE A 580 1.86 -30.01 -4.97
CA ILE A 580 2.61 -30.30 -6.20
C ILE A 580 4.10 -30.27 -5.83
N VAL A 581 4.76 -31.40 -5.99
CA VAL A 581 6.17 -31.57 -5.65
C VAL A 581 6.98 -31.58 -6.95
N ILE A 582 7.85 -30.58 -7.14
CA ILE A 582 8.72 -30.44 -8.31
C ILE A 582 10.15 -30.68 -7.84
N HIS A 583 10.79 -31.73 -8.34
CA HIS A 583 12.17 -32.07 -8.00
C HIS A 583 13.06 -31.90 -9.20
N LEU A 584 14.05 -31.01 -9.09
CA LEU A 584 15.12 -30.82 -10.05
C LEU A 584 16.36 -31.56 -9.52
N PHE A 585 16.93 -32.43 -10.34
CA PHE A 585 18.07 -33.25 -9.92
C PHE A 585 19.10 -33.44 -11.05
N ASN A 586 20.31 -33.80 -10.67
CA ASN A 586 21.42 -33.90 -11.58
C ASN A 586 21.11 -34.89 -12.71
N GLY A 587 21.54 -34.55 -13.92
CA GLY A 587 21.61 -35.40 -15.09
C GLY A 587 23.05 -35.78 -15.36
N PRO A 588 23.36 -36.14 -16.62
CA PRO A 588 24.71 -36.55 -16.99
C PRO A 588 25.74 -35.39 -17.00
N VAL A 589 25.32 -34.14 -17.09
CA VAL A 589 26.24 -33.00 -17.21
C VAL A 589 25.74 -31.80 -16.40
N ASP A 590 26.53 -31.39 -15.43
CA ASP A 590 26.30 -30.26 -14.54
C ASP A 590 25.01 -30.32 -13.72
N GLN A 591 24.73 -29.28 -12.96
CA GLN A 591 23.61 -29.16 -12.02
C GLN A 591 22.35 -28.59 -12.69
N PRO A 592 21.13 -28.93 -12.22
CA PRO A 592 19.90 -28.34 -12.73
C PRO A 592 19.78 -26.85 -12.39
N LYS A 593 18.95 -26.14 -13.14
CA LYS A 593 18.58 -24.76 -12.85
C LYS A 593 17.14 -24.49 -13.26
N ILE A 594 16.53 -23.44 -12.66
CA ILE A 594 15.17 -22.97 -12.98
C ILE A 594 15.05 -21.48 -12.67
N CYS A 595 14.29 -20.74 -13.48
CA CYS A 595 14.07 -19.31 -13.33
C CYS A 595 12.69 -18.97 -12.73
N GLY A 596 11.66 -19.80 -13.01
CA GLY A 596 10.32 -19.60 -12.49
C GLY A 596 9.43 -20.84 -12.54
N ILE A 597 8.37 -20.84 -11.76
CA ILE A 597 7.34 -21.89 -11.72
C ILE A 597 5.98 -21.20 -11.77
N GLN A 598 5.08 -21.67 -12.64
CA GLN A 598 3.72 -21.18 -12.74
C GLN A 598 2.74 -22.35 -12.59
N ILE A 599 1.76 -22.24 -11.71
CA ILE A 599 0.77 -23.30 -11.47
C ILE A 599 -0.63 -22.73 -11.69
N HIS A 600 -1.32 -23.23 -12.70
CA HIS A 600 -2.67 -22.78 -13.10
C HIS A 600 -3.68 -23.92 -12.98
N VAL A 601 -4.91 -23.61 -12.54
CA VAL A 601 -6.01 -24.58 -12.59
C VAL A 601 -6.41 -24.86 -14.04
N VAL A 602 -6.43 -26.12 -14.43
CA VAL A 602 -7.00 -26.51 -15.73
C VAL A 602 -8.53 -26.41 -15.64
N ARG A 603 -9.13 -25.44 -16.32
CA ARG A 603 -10.58 -25.44 -16.54
C ARG A 603 -10.90 -26.56 -17.51
N LEU A 604 -11.67 -27.54 -17.07
CA LEU A 604 -12.28 -28.50 -18.00
C LEU A 604 -13.27 -27.70 -18.85
N GLY A 605 -12.89 -27.40 -20.10
CA GLY A 605 -13.83 -26.85 -21.06
C GLY A 605 -14.95 -27.86 -21.26
N PHE A 606 -16.17 -27.40 -21.15
CA PHE A 606 -17.28 -28.08 -21.84
C PHE A 606 -17.12 -27.71 -23.32
N ASP A 607 -16.95 -28.72 -24.15
CA ASP A 607 -17.06 -28.62 -25.61
C ASP A 607 -18.44 -28.06 -26.03
#